data_91091eb243808f47cd18ed64dd7c7d6d
#
_entry.id   91091eb243808f47cd18ed64dd7c7d6d
#
_cell.length_a   1.000
_cell.length_b   1.000
_cell.length_c   1.000
_cell.angle_alpha   90.00
_cell.angle_beta   90.00
_cell.angle_gamma   90.00
#
_symmetry.space_group_name_H-M   'P 1'
#
loop_
_entity.id
_entity.type
_entity.pdbx_description
1 polymer ?
#
loop_
_entity_poly.entity_id
_entity_poly.type
_entity_poly.pdbx_seq_one_letter_code
_entity_poly.pdbx_strand_id
1 'polypeptide(L)'
;MGLGIIRPQGARAEAGLPPLAFFIRSRANTLWVTRGGMKDFQLYEQILGLTEPWRVEQVTLKVSAREVEVRVGYTDTLWGCPECQQRMHLHDYEERRWRHLDSCQFQTIIVARVPVVRCPEHGTQRVAVPWAEKYARFTRLFERLAIDVMLECSITGACSILGMSWDEADGIKQRAVKRGLARKVPAVMARLCVDEKGMGRGQDYLTIVAQVTEQQTTVEYVGEERNQASLDAFWEALTTEQLAGVEAVAMDMWEPYVRSTLAHLPGAASKIVHDPFHLVKYMNEAVNEVRKSEHRRLQAQGDDTLKSTRQLWLYGMENVPARHAQRFAEVKELNLQTSRAWAIKEVFRSFWLCSGAKPAERYFGKWYAWAIRSRLAPIKKVARMCKAHLSNILTFFVHHLTNGPIEGLNNKIQGLIKKAFGYRNKERFKSDIFFHLGGLDLYPAQ
;
A
#
# COMPACT_ATOMS: atom_id res chain seq x y z
N MET A 1 -31.98 -48.81 -6.00
CA MET A 1 -32.38 -48.41 -4.63
C MET A 1 -31.54 -47.19 -4.30
N GLY A 2 -32.22 -46.04 -4.24
CA GLY A 2 -31.57 -44.75 -4.08
C GLY A 2 -31.15 -44.49 -2.65
N LEU A 3 -30.04 -43.79 -2.50
CA LEU A 3 -29.65 -43.11 -1.28
C LEU A 3 -29.48 -41.61 -1.60
N GLY A 4 -30.40 -40.85 -1.00
CA GLY A 4 -30.52 -39.44 -1.19
C GLY A 4 -29.35 -38.65 -0.62
N ILE A 5 -28.89 -37.70 -1.41
CA ILE A 5 -27.90 -36.70 -1.00
C ILE A 5 -28.67 -35.59 -0.28
N ILE A 6 -28.50 -35.51 1.03
CA ILE A 6 -28.93 -34.36 1.83
C ILE A 6 -27.97 -33.19 1.54
N ARG A 7 -28.49 -32.17 0.87
CA ARG A 7 -27.81 -30.85 0.78
C ARG A 7 -28.08 -30.09 2.08
N PRO A 8 -27.07 -29.55 2.76
CA PRO A 8 -27.31 -28.52 3.75
C PRO A 8 -27.66 -27.22 3.04
N GLN A 9 -28.79 -26.65 3.37
CA GLN A 9 -29.19 -25.30 3.00
C GLN A 9 -28.22 -24.32 3.70
N GLY A 10 -27.30 -23.76 2.95
CA GLY A 10 -26.50 -22.64 3.38
C GLY A 10 -27.34 -21.36 3.36
N ALA A 11 -27.58 -20.81 4.52
CA ALA A 11 -28.08 -19.45 4.66
C ALA A 11 -27.10 -18.46 3.95
N ARG A 12 -27.63 -17.77 2.95
CA ARG A 12 -26.99 -16.60 2.40
C ARG A 12 -27.02 -15.52 3.49
N ALA A 13 -25.87 -15.28 4.13
CA ALA A 13 -25.66 -14.05 4.84
C ALA A 13 -25.49 -12.95 3.77
N GLU A 14 -26.52 -12.14 3.59
CA GLU A 14 -26.41 -10.84 2.95
C GLU A 14 -25.47 -10.00 3.81
N ALA A 15 -24.24 -9.83 3.34
CA ALA A 15 -23.33 -8.83 3.87
C ALA A 15 -23.89 -7.45 3.47
N GLY A 16 -24.79 -6.95 4.27
CA GLY A 16 -25.22 -5.56 4.22
C GLY A 16 -24.01 -4.67 4.46
N LEU A 17 -23.72 -3.82 3.50
CA LEU A 17 -22.83 -2.68 3.69
C LEU A 17 -23.27 -1.94 4.97
N PRO A 18 -22.34 -1.58 5.86
CA PRO A 18 -22.72 -0.79 7.02
C PRO A 18 -23.26 0.55 6.53
N PRO A 19 -24.36 1.04 7.07
CA PRO A 19 -24.86 2.36 6.73
C PRO A 19 -23.78 3.39 7.10
N LEU A 20 -23.51 4.31 6.19
CA LEU A 20 -22.72 5.52 6.43
C LEU A 20 -23.37 6.27 7.61
N ALA A 21 -23.03 5.88 8.83
CA ALA A 21 -23.40 6.60 10.01
C ALA A 21 -22.50 7.83 10.12
N PHE A 22 -22.99 8.95 9.61
CA PHE A 22 -22.49 10.26 9.98
C PHE A 22 -22.72 10.48 11.48
N PHE A 23 -21.74 10.15 12.30
CA PHE A 23 -21.74 10.57 13.70
C PHE A 23 -21.38 12.07 13.79
N ILE A 24 -22.37 12.91 13.57
CA ILE A 24 -22.31 14.27 14.09
C ILE A 24 -22.64 14.18 15.57
N ARG A 25 -21.62 14.16 16.44
CA ARG A 25 -21.82 14.45 17.87
C ARG A 25 -22.05 15.96 18.00
N SER A 26 -23.29 16.37 17.81
CA SER A 26 -23.79 17.69 18.26
C SER A 26 -24.23 17.58 19.71
N ARG A 27 -23.65 18.41 20.59
CA ARG A 27 -24.29 18.75 21.85
C ARG A 27 -25.64 19.39 21.51
N ALA A 28 -26.71 18.81 22.05
CA ALA A 28 -28.06 19.26 21.85
C ALA A 28 -28.22 20.69 22.28
N ASN A 29 -28.37 21.60 21.34
CA ASN A 29 -29.20 22.81 21.50
C ASN A 29 -30.41 22.58 20.61
N THR A 30 -31.53 22.29 21.23
CA THR A 30 -32.84 22.20 20.59
C THR A 30 -33.21 23.59 20.10
N LEU A 31 -32.86 23.93 18.87
CA LEU A 31 -33.37 25.13 18.21
C LEU A 31 -34.79 24.83 17.73
N TRP A 32 -35.76 25.47 18.37
CA TRP A 32 -37.13 25.57 17.89
C TRP A 32 -37.12 26.24 16.51
N VAL A 33 -37.42 25.50 15.44
CA VAL A 33 -37.65 26.05 14.09
C VAL A 33 -38.94 26.85 14.15
N THR A 34 -38.84 28.16 14.34
CA THR A 34 -39.91 29.08 14.02
C THR A 34 -40.11 29.05 12.50
N ARG A 35 -41.36 29.08 12.01
CA ARG A 35 -41.77 29.13 10.61
C ARG A 35 -41.28 30.42 9.91
N GLY A 36 -39.98 30.57 9.74
CA GLY A 36 -39.37 31.52 8.85
C GLY A 36 -38.46 30.74 7.92
N GLY A 37 -38.67 30.79 6.61
CA GLY A 37 -37.84 30.09 5.65
C GLY A 37 -36.37 30.47 5.86
N MET A 38 -35.48 29.46 5.92
CA MET A 38 -34.03 29.68 5.98
C MET A 38 -33.61 30.48 4.75
N LYS A 39 -32.94 31.63 4.95
CA LYS A 39 -32.39 32.39 3.84
C LYS A 39 -31.20 31.68 3.27
N ASP A 40 -30.93 31.86 1.97
CA ASP A 40 -29.83 31.25 1.23
C ASP A 40 -28.47 31.44 1.91
N PHE A 41 -28.17 32.61 2.44
CA PHE A 41 -26.92 32.88 3.13
C PHE A 41 -26.80 32.08 4.47
N GLN A 42 -27.88 31.88 5.18
CA GLN A 42 -27.91 31.08 6.42
C GLN A 42 -27.63 29.61 6.13
N LEU A 43 -28.13 29.10 5.00
CA LEU A 43 -27.84 27.74 4.54
C LEU A 43 -26.34 27.56 4.30
N TYR A 44 -25.71 28.49 3.57
CA TYR A 44 -24.28 28.39 3.31
C TYR A 44 -23.40 28.62 4.55
N GLU A 45 -23.81 29.47 5.49
CA GLU A 45 -23.14 29.62 6.79
C GLU A 45 -23.06 28.28 7.53
N GLN A 46 -24.21 27.56 7.57
CA GLN A 46 -24.28 26.25 8.22
C GLN A 46 -23.48 25.17 7.46
N ILE A 47 -23.61 25.10 6.12
CA ILE A 47 -22.87 24.14 5.28
C ILE A 47 -21.35 24.34 5.43
N LEU A 48 -20.90 25.60 5.45
CA LEU A 48 -19.48 25.95 5.60
C LEU A 48 -19.00 25.88 7.03
N GLY A 49 -19.89 25.71 8.01
CA GLY A 49 -19.55 25.71 9.43
C GLY A 49 -18.95 27.05 9.88
N LEU A 50 -19.40 28.16 9.28
CA LEU A 50 -18.88 29.48 9.65
C LEU A 50 -19.31 29.88 11.04
N THR A 51 -18.35 30.41 11.77
CA THR A 51 -18.56 31.02 13.10
C THR A 51 -18.02 32.45 13.09
N GLU A 52 -18.49 33.30 13.99
CA GLU A 52 -17.90 34.62 14.14
C GLU A 52 -16.37 34.56 14.21
N PRO A 53 -15.70 35.50 13.58
CA PRO A 53 -16.19 36.72 12.93
C PRO A 53 -16.61 36.56 11.45
N TRP A 54 -16.63 35.36 10.88
CA TRP A 54 -16.93 35.08 9.49
C TRP A 54 -18.42 34.88 9.26
N ARG A 55 -18.97 35.52 8.19
CA ARG A 55 -20.38 35.41 7.81
C ARG A 55 -20.54 35.43 6.28
N VAL A 56 -21.60 34.86 5.76
CA VAL A 56 -21.97 35.00 4.36
C VAL A 56 -22.65 36.37 4.14
N GLU A 57 -22.10 37.16 3.23
CA GLU A 57 -22.63 38.46 2.85
C GLU A 57 -23.58 38.37 1.67
N GLN A 58 -23.26 37.51 0.71
CA GLN A 58 -24.02 37.37 -0.53
C GLN A 58 -23.86 35.99 -1.13
N VAL A 59 -24.95 35.48 -1.72
CA VAL A 59 -24.97 34.29 -2.57
C VAL A 59 -25.47 34.68 -3.94
N THR A 60 -24.72 34.37 -4.99
CA THR A 60 -25.07 34.72 -6.37
C THR A 60 -25.05 33.48 -7.24
N LEU A 61 -26.19 33.16 -7.87
CA LEU A 61 -26.31 32.09 -8.83
C LEU A 61 -26.05 32.62 -10.27
N LYS A 62 -24.98 32.13 -10.87
CA LYS A 62 -24.60 32.44 -12.27
C LYS A 62 -24.97 31.26 -13.16
N VAL A 63 -26.23 31.20 -13.61
CA VAL A 63 -26.78 30.04 -14.32
C VAL A 63 -25.99 29.73 -15.61
N SER A 64 -25.64 30.74 -16.40
CA SER A 64 -24.88 30.58 -17.65
C SER A 64 -23.48 30.02 -17.42
N ALA A 65 -22.83 30.37 -16.33
CA ALA A 65 -21.50 29.86 -15.94
C ALA A 65 -21.56 28.55 -15.15
N ARG A 66 -22.76 28.09 -14.78
CA ARG A 66 -22.96 26.95 -13.86
C ARG A 66 -22.18 27.12 -12.54
N GLU A 67 -22.21 28.34 -11.99
CA GLU A 67 -21.47 28.70 -10.77
C GLU A 67 -22.40 29.27 -9.72
N VAL A 68 -22.20 28.91 -8.46
CA VAL A 68 -22.73 29.59 -7.28
C VAL A 68 -21.55 30.31 -6.62
N GLU A 69 -21.58 31.62 -6.58
CA GLU A 69 -20.60 32.42 -5.87
C GLU A 69 -21.12 32.75 -4.48
N VAL A 70 -20.38 32.36 -3.43
CA VAL A 70 -20.67 32.64 -2.02
C VAL A 70 -19.63 33.63 -1.51
N ARG A 71 -20.05 34.86 -1.28
CA ARG A 71 -19.19 35.92 -0.76
C ARG A 71 -19.21 35.90 0.75
N VAL A 72 -18.04 35.71 1.35
CA VAL A 72 -17.84 35.66 2.80
C VAL A 72 -17.09 36.89 3.25
N GLY A 73 -17.66 37.58 4.21
CA GLY A 73 -17.08 38.73 4.89
C GLY A 73 -16.79 38.43 6.36
N TYR A 74 -16.40 39.46 7.10
CA TYR A 74 -16.07 39.37 8.52
C TYR A 74 -16.48 40.65 9.27
N THR A 75 -16.69 40.51 10.58
CA THR A 75 -17.13 41.62 11.44
C THR A 75 -16.00 42.23 12.25
N ASP A 76 -14.89 41.49 12.46
CA ASP A 76 -13.81 41.90 13.34
C ASP A 76 -12.83 42.87 12.67
N THR A 77 -12.26 43.77 13.46
CA THR A 77 -11.19 44.69 13.08
C THR A 77 -9.81 44.27 13.64
N LEU A 78 -9.81 43.35 14.62
CA LEU A 78 -8.60 42.84 15.26
C LEU A 78 -8.37 41.35 14.90
N TRP A 79 -7.22 41.01 14.39
CA TRP A 79 -6.89 39.68 13.89
C TRP A 79 -5.61 39.14 14.52
N GLY A 80 -5.60 37.87 14.83
CA GLY A 80 -4.41 37.19 15.33
C GLY A 80 -3.39 36.88 14.20
N CYS A 81 -2.12 37.11 14.50
CA CYS A 81 -1.05 36.59 13.63
C CYS A 81 -1.13 35.05 13.60
N PRO A 82 -1.09 34.40 12.42
CA PRO A 82 -1.18 32.96 12.35
C PRO A 82 0.00 32.20 13.00
N GLU A 83 1.13 32.86 13.23
CA GLU A 83 2.33 32.25 13.81
C GLU A 83 2.38 32.44 15.34
N CYS A 84 2.21 33.68 15.86
CA CYS A 84 2.31 33.98 17.30
C CYS A 84 0.98 34.30 18.01
N GLN A 85 -0.13 34.32 17.28
CA GLN A 85 -1.50 34.64 17.79
C GLN A 85 -1.67 36.06 18.37
N GLN A 86 -0.63 36.92 18.28
CA GLN A 86 -0.77 38.33 18.72
C GLN A 86 -1.84 39.04 17.92
N ARG A 87 -2.77 39.69 18.58
CA ARG A 87 -3.88 40.40 17.94
C ARG A 87 -3.44 41.79 17.48
N MET A 88 -3.78 42.13 16.26
CA MET A 88 -3.39 43.36 15.57
C MET A 88 -4.55 43.89 14.73
N HIS A 89 -4.51 45.20 14.46
CA HIS A 89 -5.44 45.78 13.49
C HIS A 89 -5.19 45.27 12.08
N LEU A 90 -6.24 45.28 11.30
CA LEU A 90 -6.19 45.04 9.86
C LEU A 90 -5.19 46.02 9.20
N HIS A 91 -4.23 45.49 8.47
CA HIS A 91 -3.26 46.28 7.67
C HIS A 91 -3.73 46.44 6.23
N ASP A 92 -4.21 45.32 5.65
CA ASP A 92 -4.68 45.25 4.27
C ASP A 92 -5.57 44.01 4.12
N TYR A 93 -6.09 43.76 2.94
CA TYR A 93 -6.81 42.56 2.62
C TYR A 93 -6.40 42.02 1.24
N GLU A 94 -6.56 40.71 1.03
CA GLU A 94 -6.36 40.03 -0.26
C GLU A 94 -7.65 39.29 -0.63
N GLU A 95 -8.21 39.64 -1.79
CA GLU A 95 -9.36 38.88 -2.29
C GLU A 95 -8.89 37.53 -2.80
N ARG A 96 -9.51 36.46 -2.31
CA ARG A 96 -9.20 35.08 -2.70
C ARG A 96 -10.46 34.30 -3.02
N ARG A 97 -10.27 33.25 -3.84
CA ARG A 97 -11.32 32.34 -4.29
C ARG A 97 -10.94 30.91 -3.95
N TRP A 98 -11.93 30.11 -3.51
CA TRP A 98 -11.77 28.67 -3.24
C TRP A 98 -12.89 27.89 -3.89
N ARG A 99 -12.54 26.81 -4.53
CA ARG A 99 -13.50 25.81 -5.01
C ARG A 99 -14.04 25.04 -3.79
N HIS A 100 -15.37 24.97 -3.70
CA HIS A 100 -16.10 24.21 -2.70
C HIS A 100 -16.85 23.04 -3.34
N LEU A 101 -17.51 22.20 -2.54
CA LEU A 101 -18.42 21.16 -3.00
C LEU A 101 -19.54 21.76 -3.87
N ASP A 102 -19.91 21.05 -4.92
CA ASP A 102 -20.95 21.52 -5.84
C ASP A 102 -22.32 21.58 -5.18
N SER A 103 -23.05 22.63 -5.48
CA SER A 103 -24.45 22.79 -5.08
C SER A 103 -25.35 22.46 -6.26
N CYS A 104 -26.06 21.31 -6.22
CA CYS A 104 -26.97 20.88 -7.30
C CYS A 104 -26.31 20.91 -8.69
N GLN A 105 -25.07 20.41 -8.82
CA GLN A 105 -24.27 20.41 -10.06
C GLN A 105 -23.79 21.79 -10.54
N PHE A 106 -23.97 22.83 -9.77
CA PHE A 106 -23.30 24.12 -9.96
C PHE A 106 -22.01 24.14 -9.17
N GLN A 107 -20.93 24.60 -9.80
CA GLN A 107 -19.67 24.79 -9.10
C GLN A 107 -19.82 25.87 -8.03
N THR A 108 -19.53 25.53 -6.79
CA THR A 108 -19.59 26.51 -5.69
C THR A 108 -18.21 27.11 -5.46
N ILE A 109 -18.14 28.43 -5.57
CA ILE A 109 -16.92 29.22 -5.37
C ILE A 109 -17.11 30.13 -4.17
N ILE A 110 -16.24 29.96 -3.16
CA ILE A 110 -16.17 30.89 -2.03
C ILE A 110 -15.25 32.03 -2.41
N VAL A 111 -15.68 33.25 -2.20
CA VAL A 111 -14.91 34.49 -2.39
C VAL A 111 -14.85 35.23 -1.08
N ALA A 112 -13.66 35.57 -0.62
CA ALA A 112 -13.52 36.37 0.60
C ALA A 112 -12.34 37.35 0.49
N ARG A 113 -12.50 38.52 1.12
CA ARG A 113 -11.40 39.45 1.38
C ARG A 113 -10.72 39.02 2.67
N VAL A 114 -9.59 38.29 2.53
CA VAL A 114 -8.86 37.75 3.67
C VAL A 114 -8.03 38.83 4.32
N PRO A 115 -8.18 39.07 5.63
CA PRO A 115 -7.39 40.06 6.33
C PRO A 115 -5.88 39.78 6.27
N VAL A 116 -5.12 40.85 6.15
CA VAL A 116 -3.66 40.83 6.22
C VAL A 116 -3.22 41.67 7.42
N VAL A 117 -2.40 41.12 8.28
CA VAL A 117 -1.85 41.79 9.48
C VAL A 117 -0.34 42.01 9.32
N ARG A 118 0.19 43.06 9.96
CA ARG A 118 1.63 43.33 10.00
C ARG A 118 2.17 43.02 11.39
N CYS A 119 2.72 41.81 11.55
CA CYS A 119 3.30 41.37 12.80
C CYS A 119 4.71 41.94 12.99
N PRO A 120 5.07 42.48 14.17
CA PRO A 120 6.41 42.95 14.46
C PRO A 120 7.49 41.86 14.32
N GLU A 121 7.15 40.61 14.69
CA GLU A 121 8.08 39.49 14.67
C GLU A 121 8.06 38.72 13.34
N HIS A 122 6.87 38.57 12.72
CA HIS A 122 6.68 37.70 11.55
C HIS A 122 6.40 38.49 10.25
N GLY A 123 6.44 39.82 10.29
CA GLY A 123 6.17 40.67 9.13
C GLY A 123 4.72 40.60 8.67
N THR A 124 4.50 40.82 7.38
CA THR A 124 3.16 40.78 6.77
C THR A 124 2.65 39.35 6.68
N GLN A 125 1.55 39.05 7.36
CA GLN A 125 0.94 37.72 7.43
C GLN A 125 -0.54 37.77 7.03
N ARG A 126 -0.98 36.79 6.25
CA ARG A 126 -2.39 36.59 5.93
C ARG A 126 -3.04 35.76 7.02
N VAL A 127 -4.20 36.20 7.50
CA VAL A 127 -4.99 35.49 8.50
C VAL A 127 -5.45 34.12 7.95
N ALA A 128 -5.48 33.11 8.82
CA ALA A 128 -5.99 31.80 8.46
C ALA A 128 -7.51 31.83 8.30
N VAL A 129 -8.03 31.20 7.27
CA VAL A 129 -9.48 31.04 7.08
C VAL A 129 -9.93 29.67 7.58
N PRO A 130 -11.16 29.54 8.16
CA PRO A 130 -11.60 28.27 8.76
C PRO A 130 -11.93 27.18 7.73
N TRP A 131 -12.25 27.54 6.48
CA TRP A 131 -12.69 26.59 5.45
C TRP A 131 -11.58 26.02 4.56
N ALA A 132 -10.33 26.52 4.63
CA ALA A 132 -9.25 26.07 3.76
C ALA A 132 -7.90 26.07 4.50
N GLU A 133 -6.97 25.23 4.03
CA GLU A 133 -5.59 25.25 4.49
C GLU A 133 -4.78 26.40 3.87
N LYS A 134 -3.67 26.75 4.52
CA LYS A 134 -2.75 27.81 4.02
C LYS A 134 -2.34 27.49 2.58
N TYR A 135 -2.52 28.45 1.68
CA TYR A 135 -2.24 28.35 0.24
C TYR A 135 -3.16 27.40 -0.56
N ALA A 136 -4.10 26.71 0.04
CA ALA A 136 -5.04 25.88 -0.70
C ALA A 136 -5.95 26.72 -1.62
N ARG A 137 -6.33 26.13 -2.76
CA ARG A 137 -7.35 26.68 -3.70
C ARG A 137 -8.71 26.01 -3.50
N PHE A 138 -8.76 25.02 -2.65
CA PHE A 138 -9.92 24.19 -2.36
C PHE A 138 -10.29 24.30 -0.90
N THR A 139 -11.56 24.17 -0.60
CA THR A 139 -12.00 24.04 0.78
C THR A 139 -11.64 22.67 1.34
N ARG A 140 -11.54 22.56 2.66
CA ARG A 140 -11.27 21.28 3.35
C ARG A 140 -12.29 20.21 2.97
N LEU A 141 -13.58 20.57 2.84
CA LEU A 141 -14.63 19.64 2.43
C LEU A 141 -14.44 19.14 1.00
N PHE A 142 -14.05 20.03 0.07
CA PHE A 142 -13.74 19.63 -1.30
C PHE A 142 -12.50 18.71 -1.34
N GLU A 143 -11.44 19.03 -0.61
CA GLU A 143 -10.26 18.16 -0.54
C GLU A 143 -10.59 16.77 0.00
N ARG A 144 -11.49 16.68 1.01
CA ARG A 144 -11.95 15.37 1.54
C ARG A 144 -12.62 14.55 0.44
N LEU A 145 -13.61 15.11 -0.24
CA LEU A 145 -14.28 14.43 -1.36
C LEU A 145 -13.30 14.05 -2.47
N ALA A 146 -12.37 14.94 -2.80
CA ALA A 146 -11.36 14.66 -3.83
C ALA A 146 -10.45 13.50 -3.44
N ILE A 147 -10.06 13.39 -2.17
CA ILE A 147 -9.31 12.26 -1.64
C ILE A 147 -10.11 10.97 -1.77
N ASP A 148 -11.38 10.95 -1.33
CA ASP A 148 -12.25 9.78 -1.41
C ASP A 148 -12.39 9.30 -2.86
N VAL A 149 -12.67 10.20 -3.80
CA VAL A 149 -12.79 9.87 -5.22
C VAL A 149 -11.46 9.35 -5.79
N MET A 150 -10.31 9.95 -5.42
CA MET A 150 -8.99 9.49 -5.88
C MET A 150 -8.57 8.14 -5.30
N LEU A 151 -9.06 7.76 -4.12
CA LEU A 151 -8.84 6.43 -3.57
C LEU A 151 -9.54 5.35 -4.42
N GLU A 152 -10.72 5.63 -4.95
CA GLU A 152 -11.54 4.66 -5.69
C GLU A 152 -11.25 4.64 -7.20
N CYS A 153 -10.96 5.78 -7.84
CA CYS A 153 -10.76 5.85 -9.28
C CYS A 153 -9.35 6.36 -9.68
N SER A 154 -9.07 6.38 -10.99
CA SER A 154 -7.82 6.97 -11.49
C SER A 154 -7.85 8.50 -11.30
N ILE A 155 -6.66 9.12 -11.21
CA ILE A 155 -6.56 10.59 -11.13
C ILE A 155 -7.30 11.30 -12.27
N THR A 156 -7.22 10.76 -13.49
CA THR A 156 -7.96 11.28 -14.67
C THR A 156 -9.47 11.15 -14.47
N GLY A 157 -9.93 10.01 -13.92
CA GLY A 157 -11.35 9.81 -13.59
C GLY A 157 -11.82 10.79 -12.52
N ALA A 158 -11.03 11.00 -11.46
CA ALA A 158 -11.30 11.97 -10.41
C ALA A 158 -11.38 13.41 -11.00
N CYS A 159 -10.45 13.78 -11.88
CA CYS A 159 -10.48 15.07 -12.57
C CYS A 159 -11.76 15.28 -13.37
N SER A 160 -12.19 14.24 -14.10
CA SER A 160 -13.43 14.29 -14.89
C SER A 160 -14.68 14.41 -14.01
N ILE A 161 -14.74 13.65 -12.91
CA ILE A 161 -15.89 13.66 -11.98
C ILE A 161 -16.00 14.99 -11.25
N LEU A 162 -14.88 15.53 -10.76
CA LEU A 162 -14.85 16.70 -9.89
C LEU A 162 -14.63 18.01 -10.65
N GLY A 163 -14.42 17.97 -11.97
CA GLY A 163 -14.17 19.17 -12.78
C GLY A 163 -12.92 19.94 -12.35
N MET A 164 -11.82 19.22 -12.07
CA MET A 164 -10.53 19.81 -11.70
C MET A 164 -9.43 19.35 -12.66
N SER A 165 -8.36 20.12 -12.73
CA SER A 165 -7.17 19.76 -13.52
C SER A 165 -6.36 18.64 -12.87
N TRP A 166 -5.50 18.01 -13.68
CA TRP A 166 -4.61 16.95 -13.18
C TRP A 166 -3.63 17.49 -12.12
N ASP A 167 -3.06 18.69 -12.32
CA ASP A 167 -2.13 19.32 -11.38
C ASP A 167 -2.80 19.67 -10.04
N GLU A 168 -4.07 20.05 -10.07
CA GLU A 168 -4.85 20.32 -8.87
C GLU A 168 -5.09 19.03 -8.08
N ALA A 169 -5.46 17.94 -8.75
CA ALA A 169 -5.65 16.64 -8.15
C ALA A 169 -4.34 16.10 -7.54
N ASP A 170 -3.22 16.18 -8.29
CA ASP A 170 -1.90 15.78 -7.80
C ASP A 170 -1.46 16.64 -6.61
N GLY A 171 -1.72 17.96 -6.64
CA GLY A 171 -1.45 18.85 -5.52
C GLY A 171 -2.24 18.51 -4.24
N ILE A 172 -3.52 18.15 -4.37
CA ILE A 172 -4.33 17.66 -3.24
C ILE A 172 -3.71 16.37 -2.68
N LYS A 173 -3.39 15.41 -3.54
CA LYS A 173 -2.80 14.12 -3.16
C LYS A 173 -1.47 14.29 -2.43
N GLN A 174 -0.57 15.12 -2.95
CA GLN A 174 0.74 15.38 -2.31
C GLN A 174 0.58 16.02 -0.93
N ARG A 175 -0.34 17.00 -0.78
CA ARG A 175 -0.65 17.59 0.54
C ARG A 175 -1.22 16.55 1.50
N ALA A 176 -2.13 15.70 1.03
CA ALA A 176 -2.74 14.64 1.82
C ALA A 176 -1.68 13.65 2.34
N VAL A 177 -0.78 13.18 1.48
CA VAL A 177 0.33 12.28 1.88
C VAL A 177 1.28 12.96 2.85
N LYS A 178 1.70 14.20 2.57
CA LYS A 178 2.57 14.97 3.48
C LYS A 178 1.94 15.14 4.86
N ARG A 179 0.66 15.45 4.92
CA ARG A 179 -0.14 15.59 6.14
C ARG A 179 -0.23 14.28 6.90
N GLY A 180 -0.56 13.20 6.20
CA GLY A 180 -0.67 11.87 6.78
C GLY A 180 0.65 11.36 7.35
N LEU A 181 1.76 11.56 6.65
CA LEU A 181 3.09 11.23 7.15
C LEU A 181 3.48 12.06 8.38
N ALA A 182 3.16 13.37 8.40
CA ALA A 182 3.45 14.25 9.54
C ALA A 182 2.62 13.88 10.79
N ARG A 183 1.44 13.28 10.61
CA ARG A 183 0.57 12.83 11.71
C ARG A 183 0.85 11.41 12.16
N LYS A 184 1.61 10.65 11.36
CA LYS A 184 1.92 9.27 11.68
C LYS A 184 2.70 9.20 12.98
N VAL A 185 2.07 8.65 14.01
CA VAL A 185 2.71 8.46 15.31
C VAL A 185 3.75 7.35 15.15
N PRO A 186 5.00 7.58 15.58
CA PRO A 186 6.01 6.54 15.63
C PRO A 186 5.53 5.38 16.49
N ALA A 187 5.29 4.23 15.87
CA ALA A 187 4.86 3.01 16.56
C ALA A 187 5.93 1.93 16.45
N VAL A 188 5.91 1.00 17.38
CA VAL A 188 6.74 -0.21 17.31
C VAL A 188 6.19 -1.10 16.19
N MET A 189 7.05 -1.49 15.27
CA MET A 189 6.73 -2.36 14.14
C MET A 189 7.27 -3.76 14.40
N ALA A 190 6.46 -4.60 15.06
CA ALA A 190 6.90 -5.94 15.47
C ALA A 190 7.24 -6.87 14.31
N ARG A 191 6.45 -6.81 13.22
CA ARG A 191 6.59 -7.70 12.05
C ARG A 191 6.73 -6.89 10.79
N LEU A 192 7.85 -7.06 10.11
CA LEU A 192 8.17 -6.36 8.87
C LEU A 192 8.34 -7.34 7.71
N CYS A 193 8.01 -6.89 6.51
CA CYS A 193 8.35 -7.56 5.26
C CYS A 193 9.14 -6.58 4.38
N VAL A 194 10.20 -7.07 3.76
CA VAL A 194 11.04 -6.31 2.82
C VAL A 194 11.01 -7.01 1.46
N ASP A 195 10.72 -6.27 0.42
CA ASP A 195 10.69 -6.77 -0.96
C ASP A 195 11.04 -5.66 -1.96
N GLU A 196 11.26 -6.02 -3.21
CA GLU A 196 11.47 -5.07 -4.28
C GLU A 196 10.27 -4.94 -5.21
N LYS A 197 10.12 -3.76 -5.80
CA LYS A 197 9.12 -3.49 -6.85
C LYS A 197 9.73 -2.81 -8.05
N GLY A 198 9.65 -3.45 -9.21
CA GLY A 198 10.03 -2.86 -10.49
C GLY A 198 9.01 -1.81 -10.94
N MET A 199 9.49 -0.65 -11.42
CA MET A 199 8.65 0.44 -11.94
C MET A 199 8.26 0.29 -13.41
N GLY A 200 9.02 -0.47 -14.21
CA GLY A 200 8.81 -0.57 -15.64
C GLY A 200 9.74 -1.59 -16.31
N ARG A 201 10.09 -1.33 -17.58
CA ARG A 201 11.10 -2.11 -18.31
C ARG A 201 12.48 -1.58 -17.94
N GLY A 202 13.35 -2.44 -17.39
CA GLY A 202 14.72 -2.08 -17.00
C GLY A 202 15.03 -2.49 -15.56
N GLN A 203 16.10 -1.91 -15.01
CA GLN A 203 16.57 -2.19 -13.63
C GLN A 203 16.11 -1.13 -12.61
N ASP A 204 15.03 -0.40 -12.91
CA ASP A 204 14.45 0.55 -11.98
C ASP A 204 13.60 -0.18 -10.93
N TYR A 205 14.16 -0.34 -9.76
CA TYR A 205 13.50 -0.97 -8.61
C TYR A 205 13.29 0.03 -7.47
N LEU A 206 12.25 -0.22 -6.68
CA LEU A 206 12.05 0.40 -5.37
C LEU A 206 12.19 -0.69 -4.30
N THR A 207 12.79 -0.35 -3.17
CA THR A 207 12.77 -1.15 -1.94
C THR A 207 11.51 -0.78 -1.17
N ILE A 208 10.67 -1.77 -0.88
CA ILE A 208 9.43 -1.59 -0.12
C ILE A 208 9.61 -2.26 1.24
N VAL A 209 9.38 -1.50 2.31
CA VAL A 209 9.24 -2.07 3.66
C VAL A 209 7.79 -1.90 4.09
N ALA A 210 7.18 -2.99 4.51
CA ALA A 210 5.79 -3.01 4.97
C ALA A 210 5.69 -3.59 6.37
N GLN A 211 4.84 -2.99 7.20
CA GLN A 211 4.43 -3.55 8.47
C GLN A 211 3.27 -4.51 8.27
N VAL A 212 3.31 -5.65 8.93
CA VAL A 212 2.25 -6.66 8.91
C VAL A 212 1.61 -6.73 10.29
N THR A 213 0.32 -6.45 10.37
CA THR A 213 -0.51 -6.66 11.55
C THR A 213 -1.60 -7.68 11.26
N GLU A 214 -2.38 -8.08 12.26
CA GLU A 214 -3.53 -8.96 12.05
C GLU A 214 -4.63 -8.33 11.19
N GLN A 215 -4.76 -7.00 11.23
CA GLN A 215 -5.80 -6.29 10.52
C GLN A 215 -5.41 -5.89 9.10
N GLN A 216 -4.15 -5.51 8.91
CA GLN A 216 -3.72 -4.92 7.64
C GLN A 216 -2.21 -5.02 7.42
N THR A 217 -1.82 -4.81 6.16
CA THR A 217 -0.43 -4.62 5.76
C THR A 217 -0.28 -3.19 5.21
N THR A 218 0.60 -2.40 5.80
CA THR A 218 0.84 -1.00 5.44
C THR A 218 2.26 -0.77 4.99
N VAL A 219 2.44 0.11 4.00
CA VAL A 219 3.77 0.54 3.57
C VAL A 219 4.31 1.53 4.59
N GLU A 220 5.49 1.22 5.11
CA GLU A 220 6.21 2.06 6.07
C GLU A 220 7.32 2.87 5.40
N TYR A 221 7.94 2.29 4.37
CA TYR A 221 9.05 2.91 3.67
C TYR A 221 9.09 2.51 2.20
N VAL A 222 9.48 3.47 1.36
CA VAL A 222 9.72 3.29 -0.07
C VAL A 222 11.07 3.91 -0.41
N GLY A 223 12.09 3.07 -0.52
CA GLY A 223 13.43 3.46 -0.92
C GLY A 223 13.64 3.40 -2.42
N GLU A 224 14.59 4.18 -2.92
CA GLU A 224 15.04 4.07 -4.30
C GLU A 224 16.05 2.95 -4.44
N GLU A 225 16.00 2.27 -5.59
CA GLU A 225 16.88 1.16 -5.94
C GLU A 225 16.73 -0.10 -5.08
N ARG A 226 17.34 -1.18 -5.55
CA ARG A 226 17.44 -2.47 -4.88
C ARG A 226 18.86 -2.68 -4.38
N ASN A 227 19.27 -1.91 -3.38
CA ASN A 227 20.62 -1.99 -2.83
C ASN A 227 20.62 -1.90 -1.30
N GLN A 228 21.79 -2.07 -0.69
CA GLN A 228 21.95 -2.03 0.75
C GLN A 228 21.62 -0.66 1.31
N ALA A 229 22.14 0.42 0.71
CA ALA A 229 21.95 1.79 1.18
C ALA A 229 20.47 2.20 1.24
N SER A 230 19.66 1.68 0.31
CA SER A 230 18.22 1.92 0.30
C SER A 230 17.51 1.38 1.55
N LEU A 231 17.95 0.24 2.07
CA LEU A 231 17.39 -0.34 3.29
C LEU A 231 18.09 0.20 4.55
N ASP A 232 19.39 0.56 4.47
CA ASP A 232 20.11 1.21 5.57
C ASP A 232 19.39 2.50 5.99
N ALA A 233 18.98 3.33 5.01
CA ALA A 233 18.23 4.56 5.27
C ALA A 233 16.90 4.35 6.02
N PHE A 234 16.23 3.22 5.83
CA PHE A 234 15.05 2.86 6.62
C PHE A 234 15.42 2.59 8.07
N TRP A 235 16.45 1.76 8.32
CA TRP A 235 16.85 1.41 9.68
C TRP A 235 17.39 2.61 10.46
N GLU A 236 18.16 3.48 9.81
CA GLU A 236 18.73 4.71 10.39
C GLU A 236 17.65 5.72 10.79
N ALA A 237 16.50 5.71 10.12
CA ALA A 237 15.37 6.58 10.47
C ALA A 237 14.59 6.13 11.70
N LEU A 238 14.82 4.89 12.19
CA LEU A 238 14.11 4.34 13.34
C LEU A 238 14.79 4.70 14.66
N THR A 239 13.97 4.91 15.70
CA THR A 239 14.48 5.08 17.06
C THR A 239 14.99 3.76 17.64
N THR A 240 15.83 3.84 18.68
CA THR A 240 16.32 2.66 19.40
C THR A 240 15.18 1.77 19.92
N GLU A 241 14.08 2.38 20.38
CA GLU A 241 12.90 1.68 20.87
C GLU A 241 12.17 0.93 19.72
N GLN A 242 12.04 1.58 18.57
CA GLN A 242 11.45 0.95 17.38
C GLN A 242 12.29 -0.23 16.92
N LEU A 243 13.61 -0.08 16.84
CA LEU A 243 14.53 -1.17 16.48
C LEU A 243 14.46 -2.35 17.48
N ALA A 244 14.42 -2.06 18.78
CA ALA A 244 14.29 -3.08 19.81
C ALA A 244 12.96 -3.84 19.71
N GLY A 245 11.90 -3.16 19.32
CA GLY A 245 10.55 -3.73 19.20
C GLY A 245 10.32 -4.58 17.95
N VAL A 246 11.24 -4.60 16.97
CA VAL A 246 11.13 -5.50 15.80
C VAL A 246 11.39 -6.93 16.24
N GLU A 247 10.42 -7.80 16.03
CA GLU A 247 10.47 -9.22 16.38
C GLU A 247 10.89 -10.11 15.20
N ALA A 248 10.39 -9.80 13.98
CA ALA A 248 10.67 -10.56 12.79
C ALA A 248 10.66 -9.70 11.52
N VAL A 249 11.54 -10.04 10.57
CA VAL A 249 11.65 -9.39 9.27
C VAL A 249 11.67 -10.46 8.18
N ALA A 250 10.59 -10.58 7.41
CA ALA A 250 10.55 -11.48 6.26
C ALA A 250 11.19 -10.81 5.03
N MET A 251 12.07 -11.53 4.35
CA MET A 251 12.73 -11.05 3.14
C MET A 251 13.24 -12.21 2.28
N ASP A 252 13.52 -11.91 0.99
CA ASP A 252 14.27 -12.85 0.13
C ASP A 252 15.72 -12.96 0.60
N MET A 253 16.42 -13.99 0.12
CA MET A 253 17.86 -14.21 0.37
C MET A 253 18.73 -13.26 -0.50
N TRP A 254 18.30 -11.99 -0.64
CA TRP A 254 19.08 -10.96 -1.30
C TRP A 254 20.12 -10.38 -0.36
N GLU A 255 21.38 -10.70 -0.62
CA GLU A 255 22.50 -10.42 0.28
C GLU A 255 22.58 -8.96 0.76
N PRO A 256 22.35 -7.91 -0.07
CA PRO A 256 22.35 -6.53 0.40
C PRO A 256 21.31 -6.24 1.49
N TYR A 257 20.10 -6.82 1.41
CA TYR A 257 19.08 -6.63 2.45
C TYR A 257 19.43 -7.37 3.74
N VAL A 258 19.99 -8.59 3.62
CA VAL A 258 20.44 -9.35 4.77
C VAL A 258 21.56 -8.60 5.52
N ARG A 259 22.57 -8.07 4.79
CA ARG A 259 23.66 -7.28 5.38
C ARG A 259 23.16 -6.01 6.05
N SER A 260 22.29 -5.26 5.39
CA SER A 260 21.68 -4.06 5.95
C SER A 260 20.99 -4.37 7.29
N THR A 261 20.14 -5.40 7.30
CA THR A 261 19.40 -5.78 8.50
C THR A 261 20.32 -6.27 9.61
N LEU A 262 21.36 -7.07 9.29
CA LEU A 262 22.35 -7.53 10.28
C LEU A 262 23.17 -6.39 10.88
N ALA A 263 23.43 -5.34 10.12
CA ALA A 263 24.21 -4.19 10.58
C ALA A 263 23.44 -3.27 11.54
N HIS A 264 22.12 -3.13 11.35
CA HIS A 264 21.31 -2.11 12.03
C HIS A 264 20.36 -2.68 13.08
N LEU A 265 19.82 -3.91 12.87
CA LEU A 265 18.80 -4.46 13.76
C LEU A 265 19.40 -5.29 14.88
N PRO A 266 19.20 -4.94 16.17
CA PRO A 266 19.67 -5.74 17.29
C PRO A 266 19.09 -7.16 17.26
N GLY A 267 19.99 -8.17 17.30
CA GLY A 267 19.59 -9.58 17.28
C GLY A 267 19.06 -10.06 15.92
N ALA A 268 19.35 -9.36 14.83
CA ALA A 268 18.85 -9.63 13.47
C ALA A 268 18.99 -11.09 13.02
N ALA A 269 20.09 -11.77 13.41
CA ALA A 269 20.34 -13.16 13.04
C ALA A 269 19.19 -14.13 13.43
N SER A 270 18.47 -13.83 14.52
CA SER A 270 17.32 -14.60 14.97
C SER A 270 15.97 -14.04 14.53
N LYS A 271 15.96 -12.85 13.90
CA LYS A 271 14.75 -12.13 13.49
C LYS A 271 14.50 -12.16 11.97
N ILE A 272 15.57 -12.35 11.16
CA ILE A 272 15.44 -12.50 9.71
C ILE A 272 14.76 -13.83 9.40
N VAL A 273 13.71 -13.78 8.57
CA VAL A 273 12.94 -14.95 8.12
C VAL A 273 13.00 -14.99 6.59
N HIS A 274 13.56 -16.08 6.04
CA HIS A 274 13.51 -16.29 4.60
C HIS A 274 12.21 -16.96 4.19
N ASP A 275 11.52 -16.34 3.24
CA ASP A 275 10.18 -16.75 2.82
C ASP A 275 10.18 -18.11 2.11
N PRO A 276 9.34 -19.06 2.57
CA PRO A 276 9.13 -20.35 1.91
C PRO A 276 8.83 -20.27 0.42
N PHE A 277 8.05 -19.27 0.00
CA PHE A 277 7.65 -19.12 -1.41
C PHE A 277 8.85 -18.89 -2.33
N HIS A 278 9.78 -18.01 -1.95
CA HIS A 278 10.99 -17.76 -2.72
C HIS A 278 11.89 -19.00 -2.82
N LEU A 279 12.00 -19.76 -1.74
CA LEU A 279 12.77 -21.02 -1.73
C LEU A 279 12.16 -22.06 -2.68
N VAL A 280 10.83 -22.21 -2.67
CA VAL A 280 10.12 -23.10 -3.61
C VAL A 280 10.24 -22.60 -5.05
N LYS A 281 10.25 -21.28 -5.27
CA LYS A 281 10.49 -20.67 -6.60
C LYS A 281 11.88 -21.06 -7.14
N TYR A 282 12.95 -20.94 -6.34
CA TYR A 282 14.29 -21.36 -6.75
C TYR A 282 14.35 -22.86 -7.08
N MET A 283 13.64 -23.70 -6.30
CA MET A 283 13.55 -25.14 -6.63
C MET A 283 12.80 -25.37 -7.94
N ASN A 284 11.72 -24.67 -8.22
CA ASN A 284 11.00 -24.76 -9.49
C ASN A 284 11.88 -24.33 -10.68
N GLU A 285 12.66 -23.26 -10.52
CA GLU A 285 13.62 -22.82 -11.53
C GLU A 285 14.69 -23.89 -11.79
N ALA A 286 15.26 -24.48 -10.73
CA ALA A 286 16.24 -25.55 -10.84
C ALA A 286 15.67 -26.79 -11.55
N VAL A 287 14.46 -27.21 -11.24
CA VAL A 287 13.75 -28.30 -11.94
C VAL A 287 13.59 -27.97 -13.42
N ASN A 288 13.19 -26.75 -13.76
CA ASN A 288 13.02 -26.33 -15.14
C ASN A 288 14.34 -26.23 -15.91
N GLU A 289 15.45 -25.87 -15.25
CA GLU A 289 16.78 -25.90 -15.88
C GLU A 289 17.21 -27.33 -16.19
N VAL A 290 17.01 -28.28 -15.27
CA VAL A 290 17.26 -29.70 -15.53
C VAL A 290 16.40 -30.17 -16.70
N ARG A 291 15.11 -29.86 -16.71
CA ARG A 291 14.19 -30.21 -17.80
C ARG A 291 14.66 -29.66 -19.15
N LYS A 292 15.04 -28.38 -19.20
CA LYS A 292 15.53 -27.75 -20.44
C LYS A 292 16.77 -28.45 -20.98
N SER A 293 17.72 -28.79 -20.11
CA SER A 293 18.94 -29.49 -20.48
C SER A 293 18.64 -30.90 -21.00
N GLU A 294 17.79 -31.64 -20.28
CA GLU A 294 17.41 -32.99 -20.67
C GLU A 294 16.58 -33.01 -21.95
N HIS A 295 15.64 -32.07 -22.11
CA HIS A 295 14.84 -31.94 -23.34
C HIS A 295 15.72 -31.73 -24.57
N ARG A 296 16.74 -30.86 -24.50
CA ARG A 296 17.68 -30.66 -25.62
C ARG A 296 18.43 -31.93 -25.96
N ARG A 297 18.85 -32.69 -24.95
CA ARG A 297 19.56 -33.96 -25.15
C ARG A 297 18.67 -35.01 -25.80
N LEU A 298 17.44 -35.18 -25.35
CA LEU A 298 16.45 -36.11 -25.89
C LEU A 298 16.04 -35.72 -27.33
N GLN A 299 15.81 -34.45 -27.58
CA GLN A 299 15.46 -33.93 -28.90
C GLN A 299 16.56 -34.18 -29.94
N ALA A 300 17.83 -34.07 -29.55
CA ALA A 300 18.95 -34.44 -30.42
C ALA A 300 18.98 -35.93 -30.77
N GLN A 301 18.26 -36.79 -30.02
CA GLN A 301 18.07 -38.22 -30.26
C GLN A 301 16.73 -38.55 -30.92
N GLY A 302 15.94 -37.51 -31.32
CA GLY A 302 14.63 -37.69 -31.92
C GLY A 302 13.49 -37.94 -30.92
N ASP A 303 13.75 -37.77 -29.62
CA ASP A 303 12.78 -37.99 -28.55
C ASP A 303 12.16 -36.66 -28.07
N ASP A 304 10.86 -36.48 -28.29
CA ASP A 304 10.06 -35.29 -27.92
C ASP A 304 9.31 -35.46 -26.60
N THR A 305 9.65 -36.47 -25.77
CA THR A 305 8.96 -36.80 -24.50
C THR A 305 8.73 -35.57 -23.58
N LEU A 306 9.72 -34.69 -23.45
CA LEU A 306 9.65 -33.51 -22.59
C LEU A 306 9.11 -32.26 -23.28
N LYS A 307 8.69 -32.34 -24.54
CA LYS A 307 8.07 -31.23 -25.28
C LYS A 307 6.76 -30.79 -24.60
N SER A 308 6.61 -29.48 -24.40
CA SER A 308 5.42 -28.86 -23.78
C SER A 308 5.09 -29.32 -22.33
N THR A 309 6.03 -29.98 -21.62
CA THR A 309 5.83 -30.50 -20.27
C THR A 309 6.21 -29.52 -19.15
N ARG A 310 6.69 -28.29 -19.47
CA ARG A 310 7.19 -27.34 -18.46
C ARG A 310 6.25 -27.19 -17.26
N GLN A 311 4.97 -26.93 -17.50
CA GLN A 311 4.00 -26.66 -16.43
C GLN A 311 3.77 -27.86 -15.52
N LEU A 312 3.84 -29.07 -16.06
CA LEU A 312 3.64 -30.32 -15.31
C LEU A 312 4.63 -30.43 -14.13
N TRP A 313 5.89 -30.06 -14.36
CA TRP A 313 6.97 -30.14 -13.36
C TRP A 313 6.98 -29.03 -12.33
N LEU A 314 6.23 -27.94 -12.57
CA LEU A 314 6.09 -26.84 -11.63
C LEU A 314 5.00 -27.09 -10.59
N TYR A 315 3.99 -27.89 -10.91
CA TYR A 315 2.94 -28.26 -9.95
C TYR A 315 3.51 -29.08 -8.79
N GLY A 316 2.92 -28.92 -7.61
CA GLY A 316 2.97 -29.93 -6.57
C GLY A 316 2.07 -31.10 -6.93
N MET A 317 2.34 -32.29 -6.39
CA MET A 317 1.59 -33.50 -6.73
C MET A 317 0.08 -33.31 -6.52
N GLU A 318 -0.32 -32.67 -5.44
CA GLU A 318 -1.71 -32.40 -5.06
C GLU A 318 -2.41 -31.36 -5.94
N ASN A 319 -1.64 -30.54 -6.65
CA ASN A 319 -2.13 -29.41 -7.46
C ASN A 319 -2.10 -29.67 -8.96
N VAL A 320 -1.82 -30.91 -9.38
CA VAL A 320 -1.82 -31.25 -10.80
C VAL A 320 -3.26 -31.23 -11.32
N PRO A 321 -3.61 -30.35 -12.29
CA PRO A 321 -4.96 -30.29 -12.83
C PRO A 321 -5.39 -31.64 -13.44
N ALA A 322 -6.65 -32.03 -13.28
CA ALA A 322 -7.18 -33.32 -13.77
C ALA A 322 -6.86 -33.55 -15.27
N ARG A 323 -6.97 -32.51 -16.10
CA ARG A 323 -6.63 -32.56 -17.54
C ARG A 323 -5.17 -32.93 -17.83
N HIS A 324 -4.28 -32.81 -16.85
CA HIS A 324 -2.86 -33.10 -16.99
C HIS A 324 -2.41 -34.33 -16.19
N ALA A 325 -3.28 -34.89 -15.34
CA ALA A 325 -2.93 -35.94 -14.40
C ALA A 325 -2.40 -37.20 -15.10
N GLN A 326 -3.09 -37.70 -16.14
CA GLN A 326 -2.66 -38.87 -16.90
C GLN A 326 -1.30 -38.64 -17.55
N ARG A 327 -1.15 -37.55 -18.33
CA ARG A 327 0.11 -37.20 -18.98
C ARG A 327 1.25 -37.04 -18.00
N PHE A 328 1.00 -36.42 -16.85
CA PHE A 328 2.01 -36.24 -15.82
C PHE A 328 2.41 -37.57 -15.18
N ALA A 329 1.47 -38.47 -14.92
CA ALA A 329 1.75 -39.83 -14.39
C ALA A 329 2.65 -40.61 -15.35
N GLU A 330 2.33 -40.60 -16.65
CA GLU A 330 3.14 -41.24 -17.67
C GLU A 330 4.60 -40.73 -17.69
N VAL A 331 4.79 -39.41 -17.76
CA VAL A 331 6.13 -38.79 -17.87
C VAL A 331 6.91 -38.92 -16.56
N LYS A 332 6.24 -38.89 -15.43
CA LYS A 332 6.86 -38.96 -14.08
C LYS A 332 7.52 -40.32 -13.83
N GLU A 333 6.91 -41.40 -14.31
CA GLU A 333 7.41 -42.77 -14.13
C GLU A 333 8.62 -43.08 -15.03
N LEU A 334 8.90 -42.25 -16.03
CA LEU A 334 10.09 -42.42 -16.88
C LEU A 334 11.38 -42.09 -16.05
N ASN A 335 12.45 -42.87 -16.34
CA ASN A 335 13.73 -42.66 -15.66
C ASN A 335 14.46 -41.42 -16.16
N LEU A 336 13.85 -40.26 -15.96
CA LEU A 336 14.37 -38.96 -16.37
C LEU A 336 15.12 -38.24 -15.24
N GLN A 337 16.12 -37.44 -15.63
CA GLN A 337 16.73 -36.50 -14.66
C GLN A 337 15.71 -35.49 -14.14
N THR A 338 14.77 -35.07 -14.97
CA THR A 338 13.66 -34.18 -14.64
C THR A 338 12.74 -34.79 -13.58
N SER A 339 12.38 -36.06 -13.69
CA SER A 339 11.59 -36.79 -12.68
C SER A 339 12.29 -36.81 -11.32
N ARG A 340 13.62 -37.08 -11.32
CA ARG A 340 14.41 -37.01 -10.07
C ARG A 340 14.48 -35.60 -9.49
N ALA A 341 14.68 -34.58 -10.32
CA ALA A 341 14.70 -33.19 -9.88
C ALA A 341 13.38 -32.82 -9.24
N TRP A 342 12.26 -33.20 -9.87
CA TRP A 342 10.92 -32.97 -9.35
C TRP A 342 10.69 -33.70 -8.02
N ALA A 343 11.09 -34.97 -7.88
CA ALA A 343 10.97 -35.70 -6.63
C ALA A 343 11.75 -35.02 -5.48
N ILE A 344 12.96 -34.50 -5.75
CA ILE A 344 13.74 -33.74 -4.75
C ILE A 344 13.01 -32.46 -4.36
N LYS A 345 12.36 -31.75 -5.31
CA LYS A 345 11.53 -30.59 -5.04
C LYS A 345 10.32 -30.94 -4.16
N GLU A 346 9.60 -32.01 -4.44
CA GLU A 346 8.43 -32.44 -3.67
C GLU A 346 8.79 -32.77 -2.21
N VAL A 347 9.90 -33.49 -2.00
CA VAL A 347 10.41 -33.74 -0.65
C VAL A 347 10.81 -32.43 0.05
N PHE A 348 11.40 -31.46 -0.69
CA PHE A 348 11.70 -30.14 -0.10
C PHE A 348 10.44 -29.40 0.34
N ARG A 349 9.34 -29.51 -0.38
CA ARG A 349 8.07 -28.89 0.02
C ARG A 349 7.52 -29.40 1.35
N SER A 350 7.74 -30.68 1.66
CA SER A 350 7.35 -31.27 2.93
C SER A 350 8.17 -30.77 4.14
N PHE A 351 9.30 -30.09 3.91
CA PHE A 351 10.10 -29.44 4.94
C PHE A 351 9.25 -28.47 5.77
N TRP A 352 8.36 -27.71 5.12
CA TRP A 352 7.52 -26.70 5.76
C TRP A 352 6.40 -27.28 6.64
N LEU A 353 6.17 -28.60 6.57
CA LEU A 353 5.17 -29.30 7.39
C LEU A 353 5.76 -29.78 8.74
N CYS A 354 7.03 -29.55 8.99
CA CYS A 354 7.66 -29.90 10.26
C CYS A 354 7.06 -29.09 11.42
N SER A 355 6.95 -29.74 12.58
CA SER A 355 6.32 -29.15 13.78
C SER A 355 7.19 -28.14 14.54
N GLY A 356 8.36 -27.76 14.03
CA GLY A 356 9.25 -26.79 14.64
C GLY A 356 10.68 -26.84 14.08
N ALA A 357 11.54 -25.93 14.53
CA ALA A 357 12.89 -25.75 14.00
C ALA A 357 13.79 -27.01 14.12
N LYS A 358 13.82 -27.67 15.27
CA LYS A 358 14.65 -28.88 15.46
C LYS A 358 14.25 -30.07 14.56
N PRO A 359 12.95 -30.44 14.42
CA PRO A 359 12.51 -31.41 13.43
C PRO A 359 12.84 -30.98 12.00
N ALA A 360 12.64 -29.70 11.66
CA ALA A 360 12.94 -29.16 10.34
C ALA A 360 14.44 -29.25 10.02
N GLU A 361 15.32 -28.92 10.94
CA GLU A 361 16.77 -29.04 10.76
C GLU A 361 17.19 -30.48 10.44
N ARG A 362 16.67 -31.46 11.20
CA ARG A 362 16.91 -32.88 10.91
C ARG A 362 16.37 -33.32 9.55
N TYR A 363 15.18 -32.85 9.20
CA TYR A 363 14.58 -33.11 7.90
C TYR A 363 15.46 -32.54 6.76
N PHE A 364 15.87 -31.29 6.90
CA PHE A 364 16.75 -30.60 5.97
C PHE A 364 18.05 -31.36 5.77
N GLY A 365 18.68 -31.87 6.82
CA GLY A 365 19.90 -32.63 6.73
C GLY A 365 19.77 -33.87 5.83
N LYS A 366 18.65 -34.63 5.95
CA LYS A 366 18.35 -35.79 5.11
C LYS A 366 18.11 -35.37 3.65
N TRP A 367 17.28 -34.35 3.44
CA TRP A 367 17.00 -33.80 2.10
C TRP A 367 18.27 -33.28 1.44
N TYR A 368 19.09 -32.52 2.16
CA TYR A 368 20.33 -31.96 1.65
C TYR A 368 21.31 -33.06 1.21
N ALA A 369 21.47 -34.11 1.99
CA ALA A 369 22.33 -35.23 1.65
C ALA A 369 21.90 -35.93 0.34
N TRP A 370 20.59 -36.01 0.09
CA TRP A 370 20.07 -36.55 -1.16
C TRP A 370 20.26 -35.56 -2.33
N ALA A 371 19.89 -34.30 -2.15
CA ALA A 371 20.00 -33.26 -3.17
C ALA A 371 21.45 -33.07 -3.68
N ILE A 372 22.43 -33.04 -2.74
CA ILE A 372 23.84 -32.82 -3.11
C ILE A 372 24.45 -34.01 -3.86
N ARG A 373 23.91 -35.23 -3.67
CA ARG A 373 24.35 -36.46 -4.35
C ARG A 373 23.60 -36.70 -5.67
N SER A 374 22.61 -35.91 -6.02
CA SER A 374 21.74 -36.11 -7.19
C SER A 374 22.45 -36.05 -8.56
N ARG A 375 23.68 -35.50 -8.63
CA ARG A 375 24.42 -35.17 -9.86
C ARG A 375 23.72 -34.13 -10.74
N LEU A 376 22.68 -33.42 -10.25
CA LEU A 376 21.93 -32.39 -10.93
C LEU A 376 22.46 -31.02 -10.50
N ALA A 377 23.27 -30.38 -11.35
CA ALA A 377 23.95 -29.12 -11.00
C ALA A 377 23.01 -28.01 -10.53
N PRO A 378 21.85 -27.74 -11.18
CA PRO A 378 20.88 -26.71 -10.70
C PRO A 378 20.34 -27.04 -9.29
N ILE A 379 19.99 -28.29 -9.01
CA ILE A 379 19.49 -28.72 -7.70
C ILE A 379 20.57 -28.56 -6.63
N LYS A 380 21.81 -28.96 -6.92
CA LYS A 380 22.95 -28.79 -6.00
C LYS A 380 23.21 -27.32 -5.68
N LYS A 381 23.04 -26.40 -6.64
CA LYS A 381 23.19 -24.96 -6.44
C LYS A 381 22.18 -24.47 -5.40
N VAL A 382 20.90 -24.79 -5.59
CA VAL A 382 19.84 -24.41 -4.63
C VAL A 382 20.05 -25.03 -3.25
N ALA A 383 20.42 -26.32 -3.19
CA ALA A 383 20.68 -27.00 -1.92
C ALA A 383 21.81 -26.32 -1.14
N ARG A 384 22.91 -25.91 -1.78
CA ARG A 384 24.01 -25.17 -1.13
C ARG A 384 23.56 -23.81 -0.64
N MET A 385 22.78 -23.07 -1.44
CA MET A 385 22.20 -21.80 -1.06
C MET A 385 21.31 -21.95 0.20
N CYS A 386 20.39 -22.91 0.20
CA CYS A 386 19.55 -23.18 1.36
C CYS A 386 20.39 -23.55 2.61
N LYS A 387 21.50 -24.30 2.44
CA LYS A 387 22.38 -24.62 3.55
C LYS A 387 23.10 -23.40 4.12
N ALA A 388 23.54 -22.47 3.27
CA ALA A 388 24.20 -21.23 3.68
C ALA A 388 23.27 -20.32 4.50
N HIS A 389 21.97 -20.34 4.21
CA HIS A 389 20.96 -19.53 4.89
C HIS A 389 20.06 -20.33 5.85
N LEU A 390 20.50 -21.56 6.25
CA LEU A 390 19.64 -22.46 7.00
C LEU A 390 19.16 -21.88 8.34
N SER A 391 20.00 -21.14 9.07
CA SER A 391 19.61 -20.47 10.31
C SER A 391 18.38 -19.57 10.13
N ASN A 392 18.39 -18.72 9.10
CA ASN A 392 17.29 -17.79 8.80
C ASN A 392 16.11 -18.44 8.06
N ILE A 393 16.28 -19.66 7.53
CA ILE A 393 15.17 -20.49 7.05
C ILE A 393 14.44 -21.15 8.23
N LEU A 394 15.18 -21.58 9.24
CA LEU A 394 14.62 -22.21 10.45
C LEU A 394 13.86 -21.22 11.34
N THR A 395 14.17 -19.92 11.28
CA THR A 395 13.42 -18.87 12.00
C THR A 395 11.94 -18.79 11.58
N PHE A 396 11.60 -19.26 10.37
CA PHE A 396 10.20 -19.41 9.96
C PHE A 396 9.38 -20.24 10.97
N PHE A 397 9.95 -21.31 11.53
CA PHE A 397 9.26 -22.16 12.51
C PHE A 397 9.12 -21.54 13.90
N VAL A 398 9.70 -20.36 14.11
CA VAL A 398 9.56 -19.57 15.33
C VAL A 398 8.56 -18.44 15.11
N HIS A 399 8.72 -17.69 14.03
CA HIS A 399 7.96 -16.47 13.79
C HIS A 399 6.71 -16.66 12.93
N HIS A 400 6.64 -17.73 12.13
CA HIS A 400 5.56 -18.03 11.18
C HIS A 400 5.21 -16.83 10.28
N LEU A 401 6.23 -16.02 9.96
CA LEU A 401 6.09 -14.86 9.06
C LEU A 401 6.45 -15.26 7.63
N THR A 402 5.65 -14.86 6.67
CA THR A 402 5.88 -15.07 5.23
C THR A 402 5.83 -13.75 4.48
N ASN A 403 6.33 -13.73 3.23
CA ASN A 403 6.21 -12.59 2.33
C ASN A 403 4.84 -12.51 1.63
N GLY A 404 3.90 -13.41 1.93
CA GLY A 404 2.56 -13.37 1.33
C GLY A 404 1.84 -12.02 1.46
N PRO A 405 1.87 -11.37 2.64
CA PRO A 405 1.28 -10.04 2.79
C PRO A 405 1.89 -8.97 1.87
N ILE A 406 3.24 -8.95 1.71
CA ILE A 406 3.89 -7.98 0.82
C ILE A 406 3.72 -8.35 -0.65
N GLU A 407 3.56 -9.64 -1.00
CA GLU A 407 3.18 -10.05 -2.35
C GLU A 407 1.79 -9.53 -2.71
N GLY A 408 0.82 -9.66 -1.81
CA GLY A 408 -0.51 -9.05 -1.95
C GLY A 408 -0.44 -7.53 -2.14
N LEU A 409 0.42 -6.85 -1.38
CA LEU A 409 0.68 -5.42 -1.49
C LEU A 409 1.35 -5.08 -2.84
N ASN A 410 2.33 -5.85 -3.29
CA ASN A 410 2.97 -5.71 -4.59
C ASN A 410 1.98 -5.88 -5.76
N ASN A 411 0.96 -6.71 -5.60
CA ASN A 411 -0.14 -6.85 -6.57
C ASN A 411 -1.01 -5.59 -6.61
N LYS A 412 -1.30 -4.97 -5.46
CA LYS A 412 -1.98 -3.66 -5.39
C LYS A 412 -1.14 -2.57 -6.05
N ILE A 413 0.17 -2.50 -5.76
CA ILE A 413 1.10 -1.56 -6.41
C ILE A 413 1.11 -1.78 -7.93
N GLN A 414 1.09 -3.03 -8.40
CA GLN A 414 0.96 -3.31 -9.83
C GLN A 414 -0.36 -2.81 -10.42
N GLY A 415 -1.43 -2.84 -9.64
CA GLY A 415 -2.72 -2.22 -9.98
C GLY A 415 -2.59 -0.70 -10.17
N LEU A 416 -1.89 -0.01 -9.27
CA LEU A 416 -1.62 1.43 -9.38
C LEU A 416 -0.84 1.76 -10.66
N ILE A 417 0.23 0.98 -10.97
CA ILE A 417 1.01 1.15 -12.19
C ILE A 417 0.12 1.02 -13.43
N LYS A 418 -0.74 0.00 -13.47
CA LYS A 418 -1.67 -0.21 -14.60
C LYS A 418 -2.70 0.91 -14.71
N LYS A 419 -3.27 1.34 -13.58
CA LYS A 419 -4.28 2.42 -13.49
C LYS A 419 -3.72 3.77 -13.97
N ALA A 420 -2.41 4.01 -13.75
CA ALA A 420 -1.69 5.22 -14.17
C ALA A 420 -1.03 5.11 -15.56
N PHE A 421 -1.14 3.96 -16.26
CA PHE A 421 -0.41 3.67 -17.50
C PHE A 421 1.12 3.78 -17.35
N GLY A 422 1.64 3.56 -16.15
CA GLY A 422 3.04 3.68 -15.79
C GLY A 422 3.40 5.01 -15.12
N TYR A 423 4.58 5.07 -14.54
CA TYR A 423 5.12 6.26 -13.89
C TYR A 423 6.45 6.65 -14.53
N ARG A 424 6.62 7.94 -14.82
CA ARG A 424 7.90 8.53 -15.26
C ARG A 424 8.67 9.18 -14.10
N ASN A 425 7.95 9.58 -13.06
CA ASN A 425 8.51 10.26 -11.89
C ASN A 425 8.42 9.36 -10.66
N LYS A 426 9.56 9.05 -10.05
CA LYS A 426 9.67 8.16 -8.87
C LYS A 426 8.96 8.76 -7.66
N GLU A 427 9.08 10.06 -7.42
CA GLU A 427 8.46 10.72 -6.27
C GLU A 427 6.93 10.68 -6.32
N ARG A 428 6.35 10.85 -7.52
CA ARG A 428 4.92 10.68 -7.72
C ARG A 428 4.47 9.25 -7.47
N PHE A 429 5.28 8.27 -7.89
CA PHE A 429 4.98 6.86 -7.64
C PHE A 429 5.05 6.52 -6.15
N LYS A 430 6.06 7.00 -5.43
CA LYS A 430 6.16 6.87 -3.96
C LYS A 430 4.94 7.51 -3.28
N SER A 431 4.57 8.72 -3.71
CA SER A 431 3.38 9.42 -3.19
C SER A 431 2.11 8.59 -3.41
N ASP A 432 1.92 7.97 -4.58
CA ASP A 432 0.77 7.11 -4.85
C ASP A 432 0.77 5.83 -4.00
N ILE A 433 1.93 5.23 -3.77
CA ILE A 433 2.06 4.08 -2.88
C ILE A 433 1.63 4.48 -1.46
N PHE A 434 2.12 5.58 -0.92
CA PHE A 434 1.74 6.05 0.42
C PHE A 434 0.28 6.48 0.49
N PHE A 435 -0.25 7.14 -0.55
CA PHE A 435 -1.64 7.56 -0.61
C PHE A 435 -2.61 6.39 -0.50
N HIS A 436 -2.34 5.28 -1.21
CA HIS A 436 -3.24 4.13 -1.24
C HIS A 436 -2.90 3.05 -0.20
N LEU A 437 -1.64 2.93 0.23
CA LEU A 437 -1.15 1.77 0.95
C LEU A 437 -0.39 2.11 2.23
N GLY A 438 -0.20 3.40 2.53
CA GLY A 438 0.53 3.86 3.72
C GLY A 438 -0.27 3.84 5.03
N GLY A 439 -1.57 3.55 4.97
CA GLY A 439 -2.45 3.58 6.16
C GLY A 439 -2.51 4.97 6.81
N LEU A 440 -2.42 6.04 6.02
CA LEU A 440 -2.27 7.41 6.48
C LEU A 440 -3.62 8.09 6.75
N ASP A 441 -3.66 8.97 7.76
CA ASP A 441 -4.74 9.96 7.91
C ASP A 441 -4.55 11.09 6.89
N LEU A 442 -5.14 10.91 5.71
CA LEU A 442 -4.98 11.78 4.55
C LEU A 442 -5.80 13.08 4.64
N TYR A 443 -6.82 13.10 5.48
CA TYR A 443 -7.85 14.15 5.46
C TYR A 443 -7.36 15.45 6.10
N PRO A 444 -7.77 16.63 5.55
CA PRO A 444 -7.57 17.91 6.26
C PRO A 444 -8.30 17.90 7.60
N ALA A 445 -7.76 18.59 8.59
CA ALA A 445 -8.42 18.78 9.88
C ALA A 445 -9.81 19.43 9.68
N GLN A 446 -10.76 19.02 10.50
CA GLN A 446 -12.12 19.60 10.48
C GLN A 446 -12.12 21.04 10.96
#